data_7e9bff57ea37d14fb5c004c5dadbec18
#
_entry.id   7e9bff57ea37d14fb5c004c5dadbec18
#
_cell.length_a   1.000
_cell.length_b   1.000
_cell.length_c   1.000
_cell.angle_alpha   90.00
_cell.angle_beta   90.00
_cell.angle_gamma   90.00
#
_symmetry.space_group_name_H-M   'P 1'
#
loop_
_entity.id
_entity.type
_entity.pdbx_description
1 polymer ?
#
loop_
_entity_poly.entity_id
_entity_poly.type
_entity_poly.pdbx_seq_one_letter_code
_entity_poly.pdbx_strand_id
1 'polypeptide(L)'
;MNKYKKAFLIDWKRYIVIMFSVVVIIGILLFQLGRLTGQANKAEVSVYKTNVSHRETVRNPINAPYYVVRNSIQKLIKPQNIVVPRFTSVLFAALVLFAFFSVLSLWYETRMLVLGTLLFASSSWFLHIARIGLPVSMQSLGIILVLLSAWLHQTKKLKLATLCLILSIGFLVYIPGMIWLILAAILWKGKALKKDFSGISKKFILFCICLISIIVTPLLWAVFKNPSVLFELTGFPNTLNIQHLLSNLYNIPIQIFIRATPNSISNIGNLPLLDVFTTAMFVIGVYATMQARKLDRSKLTFGLLFIGILFSTLVDSPLLPMMIVPVYLFAVSGVSFMLDEWFNVFPRNPLAKGIATTLISILVLSVAYYHITSYFIAWPNNTDTKSSFSERI
;
A
#
# COMPACT_ATOMS: atom_id res chain seq x y z
N MET A 1 32.10 -22.65 -22.96
CA MET A 1 31.23 -22.60 -21.77
C MET A 1 29.78 -22.60 -22.21
N ASN A 2 29.01 -23.63 -21.86
CA ASN A 2 27.72 -23.96 -22.46
C ASN A 2 26.70 -22.84 -22.27
N LYS A 3 25.96 -22.43 -23.31
CA LYS A 3 24.96 -21.35 -23.32
C LYS A 3 23.94 -21.48 -22.15
N TYR A 4 23.62 -22.72 -21.77
CA TYR A 4 22.75 -23.07 -20.65
C TYR A 4 23.38 -22.77 -19.27
N LYS A 5 24.69 -22.95 -19.08
CA LYS A 5 25.37 -22.59 -17.82
C LYS A 5 25.40 -21.06 -17.59
N LYS A 6 25.52 -20.28 -18.70
CA LYS A 6 25.52 -18.81 -18.62
C LYS A 6 24.11 -18.27 -18.25
N ALA A 7 23.06 -18.83 -18.87
CA ALA A 7 21.67 -18.49 -18.54
C ALA A 7 21.34 -18.85 -17.08
N PHE A 8 21.69 -20.06 -16.64
CA PHE A 8 21.47 -20.53 -15.27
C PHE A 8 22.19 -19.65 -14.22
N LEU A 9 23.43 -19.23 -14.46
CA LEU A 9 24.19 -18.37 -13.55
C LEU A 9 23.64 -16.94 -13.48
N ILE A 10 23.08 -16.41 -14.59
CA ILE A 10 22.44 -15.08 -14.62
C ILE A 10 21.13 -15.13 -13.84
N ASP A 11 20.35 -16.19 -13.98
CA ASP A 11 19.08 -16.36 -13.24
C ASP A 11 19.35 -16.53 -11.74
N TRP A 12 20.35 -17.29 -11.32
CA TRP A 12 20.73 -17.44 -9.91
C TRP A 12 21.09 -16.12 -9.24
N LYS A 13 21.90 -15.30 -9.89
CA LYS A 13 22.25 -13.96 -9.37
C LYS A 13 21.01 -13.10 -9.16
N ARG A 14 20.06 -13.14 -10.10
CA ARG A 14 18.79 -12.42 -9.98
C ARG A 14 17.98 -12.88 -8.77
N TYR A 15 17.84 -14.20 -8.58
CA TYR A 15 17.09 -14.75 -7.43
C TYR A 15 17.77 -14.43 -6.10
N ILE A 16 19.10 -14.48 -6.03
CA ILE A 16 19.85 -14.12 -4.81
C ILE A 16 19.61 -12.65 -4.43
N VAL A 17 19.67 -11.71 -5.38
CA VAL A 17 19.43 -10.28 -5.14
C VAL A 17 17.99 -10.05 -4.65
N ILE A 18 17.01 -10.69 -5.28
CA ILE A 18 15.62 -10.58 -4.88
C ILE A 18 15.42 -11.15 -3.46
N MET A 19 15.94 -12.34 -3.19
CA MET A 19 15.81 -12.98 -1.88
C MET A 19 16.51 -12.17 -0.79
N PHE A 20 17.69 -11.65 -1.04
CA PHE A 20 18.40 -10.77 -0.12
C PHE A 20 17.59 -9.49 0.16
N SER A 21 17.05 -8.86 -0.89
CA SER A 21 16.21 -7.67 -0.72
C SER A 21 14.96 -7.96 0.13
N VAL A 22 14.31 -9.09 -0.08
CA VAL A 22 13.15 -9.52 0.73
C VAL A 22 13.53 -9.70 2.20
N VAL A 23 14.65 -10.37 2.48
CA VAL A 23 15.14 -10.59 3.85
C VAL A 23 15.46 -9.26 4.54
N VAL A 24 16.14 -8.34 3.85
CA VAL A 24 16.45 -7.00 4.39
C VAL A 24 15.18 -6.22 4.70
N ILE A 25 14.20 -6.23 3.79
CA ILE A 25 12.93 -5.51 3.98
C ILE A 25 12.14 -6.11 5.17
N ILE A 26 12.05 -7.42 5.27
CA ILE A 26 11.40 -8.08 6.41
C ILE A 26 12.15 -7.73 7.71
N GLY A 27 13.47 -7.72 7.69
CA GLY A 27 14.31 -7.30 8.82
C GLY A 27 13.97 -5.87 9.27
N ILE A 28 13.86 -4.91 8.33
CA ILE A 28 13.49 -3.51 8.62
C ILE A 28 12.07 -3.44 9.24
N LEU A 29 11.11 -4.19 8.70
CA LEU A 29 9.75 -4.19 9.20
C LEU A 29 9.61 -4.78 10.62
N LEU A 30 10.42 -5.76 10.97
CA LEU A 30 10.37 -6.42 12.27
C LEU A 30 11.32 -5.80 13.32
N PHE A 31 12.31 -5.02 12.89
CA PHE A 31 13.33 -4.45 13.77
C PHE A 31 12.71 -3.59 14.87
N GLN A 32 12.93 -3.92 16.14
CA GLN A 32 12.43 -3.21 17.33
C GLN A 32 10.89 -2.95 17.32
N LEU A 33 10.08 -3.84 16.75
CA LEU A 33 8.65 -3.62 16.52
C LEU A 33 7.86 -3.26 17.79
N GLY A 34 8.17 -3.86 18.92
CA GLY A 34 7.52 -3.57 20.21
C GLY A 34 8.26 -2.56 21.09
N ARG A 35 9.48 -2.16 20.71
CA ARG A 35 10.38 -1.37 21.57
C ARG A 35 10.63 0.05 21.09
N LEU A 36 10.40 0.33 19.81
CA LEU A 36 10.80 1.60 19.18
C LEU A 36 10.22 2.82 19.89
N THR A 37 8.93 2.81 20.24
CA THR A 37 8.25 3.87 21.00
C THR A 37 8.07 3.51 22.49
N GLY A 38 8.39 2.28 22.88
CA GLY A 38 8.28 1.76 24.25
C GLY A 38 6.84 1.47 24.69
N GLN A 39 5.88 2.33 24.34
CA GLN A 39 4.48 2.27 24.75
C GLN A 39 3.55 2.42 23.54
N ALA A 40 2.23 2.35 23.79
CA ALA A 40 1.20 2.50 22.78
C ALA A 40 0.70 3.94 22.69
N ASN A 41 0.10 4.30 21.57
CA ASN A 41 -0.74 5.49 21.48
C ASN A 41 -2.22 5.15 21.78
N LYS A 42 -3.05 6.17 22.03
CA LYS A 42 -4.49 5.99 22.35
C LYS A 42 -5.25 5.20 21.28
N ALA A 43 -4.93 5.42 20.00
CA ALA A 43 -5.59 4.71 18.91
C ALA A 43 -5.21 3.22 18.89
N GLU A 44 -3.94 2.87 19.12
CA GLU A 44 -3.50 1.47 19.23
C GLU A 44 -4.17 0.76 20.42
N VAL A 45 -4.30 1.45 21.57
CA VAL A 45 -5.01 0.90 22.74
C VAL A 45 -6.48 0.67 22.43
N SER A 46 -7.13 1.59 21.75
CA SER A 46 -8.52 1.43 21.31
C SER A 46 -8.66 0.20 20.41
N VAL A 47 -7.84 0.08 19.37
CA VAL A 47 -7.84 -1.10 18.47
C VAL A 47 -7.55 -2.38 19.23
N TYR A 48 -6.63 -2.36 20.19
CA TYR A 48 -6.32 -3.54 21.00
C TYR A 48 -7.53 -4.00 21.83
N LYS A 49 -8.31 -3.08 22.41
CA LYS A 49 -9.50 -3.37 23.21
C LYS A 49 -10.72 -3.74 22.36
N THR A 50 -10.74 -3.42 21.07
CA THR A 50 -11.88 -3.68 20.19
C THR A 50 -11.81 -5.10 19.62
N ASN A 51 -12.97 -5.76 19.49
CA ASN A 51 -13.08 -7.08 18.84
C ASN A 51 -12.10 -8.12 19.38
N VAL A 52 -12.02 -8.26 20.70
CA VAL A 52 -11.09 -9.18 21.40
C VAL A 52 -11.36 -10.65 21.03
N SER A 53 -12.58 -10.99 20.66
CA SER A 53 -12.96 -12.34 20.24
C SER A 53 -13.43 -12.41 18.78
N HIS A 54 -13.36 -13.59 18.18
CA HIS A 54 -13.93 -13.80 16.84
C HIS A 54 -15.44 -13.55 16.81
N ARG A 55 -16.16 -13.81 17.90
CA ARG A 55 -17.59 -13.57 18.01
C ARG A 55 -17.91 -12.08 17.97
N GLU A 56 -17.12 -11.24 18.60
CA GLU A 56 -17.25 -9.78 18.54
C GLU A 56 -16.92 -9.24 17.15
N THR A 57 -15.89 -9.83 16.49
CA THR A 57 -15.55 -9.47 15.11
C THR A 57 -16.70 -9.76 14.12
N VAL A 58 -17.48 -10.81 14.36
CA VAL A 58 -18.69 -11.10 13.53
C VAL A 58 -19.81 -10.10 13.84
N ARG A 59 -19.93 -9.63 15.06
CA ARG A 59 -20.96 -8.61 15.44
C ARG A 59 -20.61 -7.20 14.92
N ASN A 60 -19.33 -6.84 14.97
CA ASN A 60 -18.80 -5.61 14.38
C ASN A 60 -17.74 -5.97 13.33
N PRO A 61 -18.15 -6.17 12.06
CA PRO A 61 -17.27 -6.65 11.01
C PRO A 61 -16.36 -5.59 10.38
N ILE A 62 -16.41 -4.34 10.88
CA ILE A 62 -15.54 -3.28 10.36
C ILE A 62 -14.08 -3.68 10.57
N ASN A 63 -13.30 -3.64 9.49
CA ASN A 63 -11.92 -4.13 9.46
C ASN A 63 -11.77 -5.60 9.95
N ALA A 64 -12.81 -6.44 9.78
CA ALA A 64 -12.80 -7.82 10.25
C ALA A 64 -11.56 -8.64 9.82
N PRO A 65 -11.04 -8.56 8.60
CA PRO A 65 -9.84 -9.31 8.24
C PRO A 65 -8.63 -8.99 9.14
N TYR A 66 -8.46 -7.74 9.55
CA TYR A 66 -7.41 -7.36 10.49
C TYR A 66 -7.62 -8.01 11.86
N TYR A 67 -8.83 -7.90 12.41
CA TYR A 67 -9.14 -8.45 13.74
C TYR A 67 -9.08 -9.97 13.79
N VAL A 68 -9.49 -10.66 12.72
CA VAL A 68 -9.38 -12.14 12.62
C VAL A 68 -7.93 -12.56 12.67
N VAL A 69 -7.04 -11.92 11.88
CA VAL A 69 -5.61 -12.22 11.88
C VAL A 69 -5.00 -11.90 13.24
N ARG A 70 -5.27 -10.72 13.80
CA ARG A 70 -4.79 -10.30 15.12
C ARG A 70 -5.18 -11.30 16.22
N ASN A 71 -6.45 -11.69 16.27
CA ASN A 71 -6.96 -12.61 17.29
C ASN A 71 -6.34 -14.02 17.15
N SER A 72 -6.06 -14.44 15.91
CA SER A 72 -5.35 -15.70 15.64
C SER A 72 -3.91 -15.65 16.14
N ILE A 73 -3.20 -14.55 15.86
CA ILE A 73 -1.83 -14.32 16.34
C ILE A 73 -1.80 -14.28 17.87
N GLN A 74 -2.74 -13.58 18.50
CA GLN A 74 -2.82 -13.46 19.95
C GLN A 74 -3.00 -14.81 20.64
N LYS A 75 -3.76 -15.75 20.04
CA LYS A 75 -3.90 -17.11 20.54
C LYS A 75 -2.61 -17.92 20.47
N LEU A 76 -1.79 -17.66 19.43
CA LEU A 76 -0.52 -18.39 19.24
C LEU A 76 0.59 -17.85 20.14
N ILE A 77 0.70 -16.54 20.29
CA ILE A 77 1.85 -15.90 20.96
C ILE A 77 1.58 -15.65 22.46
N LYS A 78 0.34 -15.69 22.91
CA LYS A 78 -0.13 -15.48 24.31
C LYS A 78 0.25 -14.17 25.03
N PRO A 79 1.21 -13.29 24.65
CA PRO A 79 1.42 -12.07 25.39
C PRO A 79 0.34 -11.02 25.06
N GLN A 80 -0.26 -10.49 26.10
CA GLN A 80 -1.00 -9.22 26.01
C GLN A 80 0.02 -8.12 25.86
N ASN A 81 0.41 -7.83 24.59
CA ASN A 81 1.46 -6.88 24.30
C ASN A 81 1.14 -6.13 22.99
N ILE A 82 1.59 -4.88 22.92
CA ILE A 82 1.52 -4.01 21.73
C ILE A 82 2.11 -4.67 20.46
N VAL A 83 2.99 -5.64 20.62
CA VAL A 83 3.60 -6.38 19.51
C VAL A 83 2.56 -7.07 18.64
N VAL A 84 1.47 -7.59 19.21
CA VAL A 84 0.45 -8.35 18.45
C VAL A 84 -0.25 -7.49 17.38
N PRO A 85 -0.85 -6.32 17.70
CA PRO A 85 -1.46 -5.46 16.67
C PRO A 85 -0.41 -4.91 15.69
N ARG A 86 0.78 -4.55 16.13
CA ARG A 86 1.86 -4.06 15.25
C ARG A 86 2.35 -5.16 14.30
N PHE A 87 2.52 -6.38 14.78
CA PHE A 87 2.88 -7.53 13.93
C PHE A 87 1.78 -7.85 12.91
N THR A 88 0.52 -7.71 13.29
CA THR A 88 -0.62 -7.85 12.35
C THR A 88 -0.52 -6.80 11.24
N SER A 89 -0.25 -5.55 11.56
CA SER A 89 -0.06 -4.50 10.57
C SER A 89 1.13 -4.79 9.64
N VAL A 90 2.24 -5.29 10.19
CA VAL A 90 3.42 -5.71 9.40
C VAL A 90 3.07 -6.83 8.42
N LEU A 91 2.25 -7.81 8.80
CA LEU A 91 1.81 -8.85 7.87
C LEU A 91 1.03 -8.29 6.69
N PHE A 92 0.08 -7.38 6.93
CA PHE A 92 -0.65 -6.71 5.85
C PHE A 92 0.28 -5.82 5.00
N ALA A 93 1.20 -5.12 5.63
CA ALA A 93 2.20 -4.30 4.91
C ALA A 93 3.15 -5.16 4.06
N ALA A 94 3.54 -6.35 4.52
CA ALA A 94 4.30 -7.29 3.72
C ALA A 94 3.53 -7.75 2.47
N LEU A 95 2.21 -7.95 2.59
CA LEU A 95 1.35 -8.20 1.42
C LEU A 95 1.28 -7.00 0.48
N VAL A 96 1.24 -5.76 1.01
CA VAL A 96 1.32 -4.54 0.18
C VAL A 96 2.63 -4.51 -0.60
N LEU A 97 3.76 -4.78 0.05
CA LEU A 97 5.07 -4.83 -0.60
C LEU A 97 5.15 -5.91 -1.67
N PHE A 98 4.66 -7.10 -1.37
CA PHE A 98 4.62 -8.20 -2.33
C PHE A 98 3.76 -7.86 -3.56
N ALA A 99 2.60 -7.26 -3.35
CA ALA A 99 1.72 -6.83 -4.43
C ALA A 99 2.35 -5.67 -5.23
N PHE A 100 2.99 -4.70 -4.57
CA PHE A 100 3.70 -3.59 -5.20
C PHE A 100 4.87 -4.09 -6.05
N PHE A 101 5.71 -4.98 -5.49
CA PHE A 101 6.77 -5.66 -6.22
C PHE A 101 6.23 -6.40 -7.45
N SER A 102 5.09 -7.11 -7.30
CA SER A 102 4.45 -7.84 -8.41
C SER A 102 4.00 -6.90 -9.52
N VAL A 103 3.41 -5.75 -9.19
CA VAL A 103 3.03 -4.73 -10.18
C VAL A 103 4.25 -4.17 -10.89
N LEU A 104 5.30 -3.82 -10.14
CA LEU A 104 6.54 -3.31 -10.74
C LEU A 104 7.21 -4.34 -11.63
N SER A 105 7.20 -5.64 -11.26
CA SER A 105 7.78 -6.71 -12.07
C SER A 105 7.08 -6.91 -13.43
N LEU A 106 5.81 -6.48 -13.50
CA LEU A 106 5.02 -6.53 -14.73
C LEU A 106 5.23 -5.29 -15.62
N TRP A 107 5.65 -4.17 -15.03
CA TRP A 107 5.74 -2.88 -15.74
C TRP A 107 7.17 -2.47 -16.10
N TYR A 108 8.16 -2.94 -15.34
CA TYR A 108 9.53 -2.46 -15.40
C TYR A 108 10.57 -3.59 -15.45
N GLU A 109 11.75 -3.25 -15.91
CA GLU A 109 12.92 -4.13 -15.87
C GLU A 109 13.40 -4.37 -14.43
N THR A 110 14.20 -5.42 -14.23
CA THR A 110 14.68 -5.86 -12.91
C THR A 110 15.38 -4.74 -12.11
N ARG A 111 16.11 -3.85 -12.77
CA ARG A 111 16.78 -2.71 -12.10
C ARG A 111 15.76 -1.79 -11.43
N MET A 112 14.76 -1.36 -12.20
CA MET A 112 13.69 -0.50 -11.72
C MET A 112 12.80 -1.17 -10.70
N LEU A 113 12.58 -2.48 -10.85
CA LEU A 113 11.88 -3.29 -9.87
C LEU A 113 12.55 -3.20 -8.48
N VAL A 114 13.87 -3.39 -8.42
CA VAL A 114 14.62 -3.35 -7.15
C VAL A 114 14.66 -1.93 -6.58
N LEU A 115 15.03 -0.93 -7.39
CA LEU A 115 15.13 0.46 -6.94
C LEU A 115 13.78 1.02 -6.50
N GLY A 116 12.72 0.77 -7.26
CA GLY A 116 11.37 1.22 -6.94
C GLY A 116 10.81 0.55 -5.69
N THR A 117 11.05 -0.75 -5.51
CA THR A 117 10.63 -1.47 -4.30
C THR A 117 11.40 -0.97 -3.07
N LEU A 118 12.71 -0.72 -3.20
CA LEU A 118 13.53 -0.17 -2.13
C LEU A 118 13.05 1.23 -1.73
N LEU A 119 12.83 2.10 -2.72
CA LEU A 119 12.36 3.47 -2.49
C LEU A 119 11.01 3.48 -1.72
N PHE A 120 10.08 2.59 -2.11
CA PHE A 120 8.80 2.45 -1.43
C PHE A 120 8.95 1.85 -0.02
N ALA A 121 9.65 0.73 0.10
CA ALA A 121 9.76 -0.04 1.35
C ALA A 121 10.53 0.70 2.44
N SER A 122 11.54 1.50 2.08
CA SER A 122 12.34 2.28 3.03
C SER A 122 11.69 3.58 3.46
N SER A 123 10.64 4.05 2.76
CA SER A 123 10.05 5.36 3.06
C SER A 123 9.48 5.42 4.48
N SER A 124 9.74 6.52 5.18
CA SER A 124 9.18 6.76 6.52
C SER A 124 7.66 6.73 6.50
N TRP A 125 7.03 7.24 5.44
CA TRP A 125 5.58 7.19 5.27
C TRP A 125 5.05 5.75 5.23
N PHE A 126 5.68 4.85 4.44
CA PHE A 126 5.31 3.44 4.44
C PHE A 126 5.59 2.76 5.77
N LEU A 127 6.73 3.04 6.41
CA LEU A 127 7.08 2.46 7.70
C LEU A 127 6.09 2.83 8.81
N HIS A 128 5.57 4.07 8.82
CA HIS A 128 4.49 4.45 9.73
C HIS A 128 3.21 3.64 9.48
N ILE A 129 2.75 3.54 8.22
CA ILE A 129 1.57 2.74 7.87
C ILE A 129 1.77 1.26 8.22
N ALA A 130 2.97 0.73 7.96
CA ALA A 130 3.28 -0.69 8.11
C ALA A 130 3.38 -1.15 9.57
N ARG A 131 3.85 -0.29 10.46
CA ARG A 131 4.30 -0.71 11.80
C ARG A 131 3.45 -0.17 12.95
N ILE A 132 2.50 0.72 12.67
CA ILE A 132 1.50 1.14 13.65
C ILE A 132 0.46 0.03 13.84
N GLY A 133 0.06 -0.22 15.08
CA GLY A 133 -0.92 -1.28 15.43
C GLY A 133 -2.36 -0.94 15.05
N LEU A 134 -2.58 -0.38 13.85
CA LEU A 134 -3.85 0.05 13.31
C LEU A 134 -4.17 -0.65 11.98
N PRO A 135 -5.44 -0.81 11.59
CA PRO A 135 -5.83 -1.45 10.32
C PRO A 135 -5.56 -0.60 9.07
N VAL A 136 -4.69 0.42 9.16
CA VAL A 136 -4.42 1.39 8.10
C VAL A 136 -3.74 0.75 6.88
N SER A 137 -2.85 -0.22 7.09
CA SER A 137 -2.17 -0.97 6.02
C SER A 137 -3.13 -1.73 5.10
N MET A 138 -4.33 -2.06 5.58
CA MET A 138 -5.36 -2.71 4.76
C MET A 138 -5.88 -1.82 3.63
N GLN A 139 -5.94 -0.50 3.83
CA GLN A 139 -6.37 0.43 2.79
C GLN A 139 -5.36 0.47 1.63
N SER A 140 -4.08 0.53 1.94
CA SER A 140 -3.01 0.45 0.93
C SER A 140 -3.01 -0.89 0.20
N LEU A 141 -3.27 -1.99 0.92
CA LEU A 141 -3.39 -3.32 0.32
C LEU A 141 -4.57 -3.39 -0.66
N GLY A 142 -5.71 -2.80 -0.31
CA GLY A 142 -6.88 -2.77 -1.15
C GLY A 142 -6.62 -2.13 -2.52
N ILE A 143 -5.97 -0.97 -2.52
CA ILE A 143 -5.61 -0.26 -3.75
C ILE A 143 -4.71 -1.10 -4.65
N ILE A 144 -3.65 -1.66 -4.09
CA ILE A 144 -2.68 -2.40 -4.89
C ILE A 144 -3.24 -3.73 -5.41
N LEU A 145 -4.16 -4.37 -4.67
CA LEU A 145 -4.85 -5.58 -5.12
C LEU A 145 -5.78 -5.32 -6.29
N VAL A 146 -6.50 -4.19 -6.29
CA VAL A 146 -7.33 -3.77 -7.43
C VAL A 146 -6.47 -3.53 -8.66
N LEU A 147 -5.33 -2.85 -8.49
CA LEU A 147 -4.39 -2.61 -9.57
C LEU A 147 -3.81 -3.92 -10.15
N LEU A 148 -3.37 -4.82 -9.28
CA LEU A 148 -2.84 -6.12 -9.67
C LEU A 148 -3.88 -6.96 -10.41
N SER A 149 -5.11 -6.98 -9.92
CA SER A 149 -6.22 -7.68 -10.58
C SER A 149 -6.50 -7.10 -11.98
N ALA A 150 -6.59 -5.77 -12.10
CA ALA A 150 -6.80 -5.10 -13.38
C ALA A 150 -5.69 -5.43 -14.39
N TRP A 151 -4.44 -5.51 -13.92
CA TRP A 151 -3.31 -5.87 -14.76
C TRP A 151 -3.32 -7.35 -15.19
N LEU A 152 -3.65 -8.25 -14.29
CA LEU A 152 -3.77 -9.69 -14.60
C LEU A 152 -4.83 -9.95 -15.67
N HIS A 153 -5.91 -9.17 -15.70
CA HIS A 153 -6.90 -9.22 -16.79
C HIS A 153 -6.29 -8.87 -18.15
N GLN A 154 -5.41 -7.86 -18.21
CA GLN A 154 -4.73 -7.47 -19.45
C GLN A 154 -3.76 -8.53 -19.97
N THR A 155 -3.13 -9.30 -19.07
CA THR A 155 -2.23 -10.40 -19.44
C THR A 155 -2.94 -11.68 -19.87
N LYS A 156 -4.28 -11.67 -20.01
CA LYS A 156 -5.13 -12.81 -20.35
C LYS A 156 -5.07 -14.01 -19.40
N LYS A 157 -4.54 -13.81 -18.19
CA LYS A 157 -4.57 -14.82 -17.11
C LYS A 157 -5.93 -14.79 -16.40
N LEU A 158 -7.02 -14.94 -17.16
CA LEU A 158 -8.39 -14.63 -16.74
C LEU A 158 -8.83 -15.30 -15.43
N LYS A 159 -8.51 -16.59 -15.24
CA LYS A 159 -8.88 -17.31 -14.02
C LYS A 159 -8.21 -16.72 -12.77
N LEU A 160 -6.89 -16.47 -12.85
CA LEU A 160 -6.12 -15.88 -11.74
C LEU A 160 -6.56 -14.43 -11.47
N ALA A 161 -6.78 -13.65 -12.52
CA ALA A 161 -7.27 -12.29 -12.43
C ALA A 161 -8.66 -12.23 -11.76
N THR A 162 -9.58 -13.12 -12.15
CA THR A 162 -10.92 -13.20 -11.56
C THR A 162 -10.87 -13.62 -10.09
N LEU A 163 -10.05 -14.60 -9.75
CA LEU A 163 -9.87 -15.01 -8.36
C LEU A 163 -9.28 -13.85 -7.51
N CYS A 164 -8.24 -13.19 -8.02
CA CYS A 164 -7.63 -12.03 -7.36
C CYS A 164 -8.66 -10.90 -7.18
N LEU A 165 -9.48 -10.60 -8.19
CA LEU A 165 -10.52 -9.59 -8.12
C LEU A 165 -11.57 -9.91 -7.06
N ILE A 166 -12.05 -11.16 -7.01
CA ILE A 166 -13.08 -11.58 -6.06
C ILE A 166 -12.56 -11.58 -4.62
N LEU A 167 -11.34 -12.07 -4.41
CA LEU A 167 -10.70 -11.99 -3.10
C LEU A 167 -10.47 -10.52 -2.69
N SER A 168 -10.05 -9.66 -3.63
CA SER A 168 -9.90 -8.23 -3.38
C SER A 168 -11.23 -7.58 -2.99
N ILE A 169 -12.31 -7.85 -3.73
CA ILE A 169 -13.63 -7.32 -3.40
C ILE A 169 -14.09 -7.82 -2.02
N GLY A 170 -13.99 -9.13 -1.78
CA GLY A 170 -14.38 -9.72 -0.50
C GLY A 170 -13.60 -9.15 0.69
N PHE A 171 -12.33 -8.79 0.50
CA PHE A 171 -11.50 -8.13 1.49
C PHE A 171 -11.88 -6.65 1.67
N LEU A 172 -12.05 -5.92 0.56
CA LEU A 172 -12.30 -4.48 0.54
C LEU A 172 -13.65 -4.10 1.13
N VAL A 173 -14.67 -4.94 1.00
CA VAL A 173 -16.03 -4.67 1.53
C VAL A 173 -16.03 -4.44 3.05
N TYR A 174 -15.04 -4.98 3.77
CA TYR A 174 -14.89 -4.80 5.22
C TYR A 174 -14.17 -3.53 5.64
N ILE A 175 -13.58 -2.79 4.70
CA ILE A 175 -12.78 -1.62 4.99
C ILE A 175 -13.61 -0.36 4.71
N PRO A 176 -13.78 0.55 5.71
CA PRO A 176 -14.52 1.78 5.51
C PRO A 176 -14.08 2.56 4.27
N GLY A 177 -15.05 2.97 3.46
CA GLY A 177 -14.87 3.76 2.24
C GLY A 177 -14.40 2.99 1.01
N MET A 178 -13.90 1.76 1.14
CA MET A 178 -13.41 0.98 -0.02
C MET A 178 -14.51 0.52 -0.97
N ILE A 179 -15.76 0.55 -0.54
CA ILE A 179 -16.91 0.30 -1.41
C ILE A 179 -16.92 1.23 -2.64
N TRP A 180 -16.46 2.47 -2.48
CA TRP A 180 -16.38 3.45 -3.57
C TRP A 180 -15.32 3.09 -4.60
N LEU A 181 -14.20 2.51 -4.15
CA LEU A 181 -13.17 1.99 -5.06
C LEU A 181 -13.71 0.83 -5.90
N ILE A 182 -14.48 -0.07 -5.28
CA ILE A 182 -15.12 -1.20 -5.97
C ILE A 182 -16.12 -0.67 -7.00
N LEU A 183 -16.99 0.26 -6.62
CA LEU A 183 -17.97 0.87 -7.53
C LEU A 183 -17.29 1.58 -8.69
N ALA A 184 -16.25 2.37 -8.44
CA ALA A 184 -15.46 3.04 -9.46
C ALA A 184 -14.81 2.04 -10.43
N ALA A 185 -14.24 0.95 -9.94
CA ALA A 185 -13.65 -0.10 -10.76
C ALA A 185 -14.71 -0.80 -11.64
N ILE A 186 -15.89 -1.09 -11.10
CA ILE A 186 -17.02 -1.67 -11.85
C ILE A 186 -17.51 -0.71 -12.92
N LEU A 187 -17.72 0.56 -12.60
CA LEU A 187 -18.18 1.57 -13.55
C LEU A 187 -17.17 1.77 -14.69
N TRP A 188 -15.88 1.78 -14.37
CA TRP A 188 -14.84 2.01 -15.37
C TRP A 188 -14.62 0.81 -16.30
N LYS A 189 -14.52 -0.40 -15.76
CA LYS A 189 -14.11 -1.60 -16.49
C LYS A 189 -15.21 -2.68 -16.58
N GLY A 190 -16.43 -2.41 -16.11
CA GLY A 190 -17.50 -3.41 -16.04
C GLY A 190 -17.82 -4.09 -17.37
N LYS A 191 -17.83 -3.35 -18.48
CA LYS A 191 -18.03 -3.91 -19.83
C LYS A 191 -16.92 -4.88 -20.24
N ALA A 192 -15.65 -4.53 -19.94
CA ALA A 192 -14.50 -5.39 -20.20
C ALA A 192 -14.54 -6.64 -19.33
N LEU A 193 -14.82 -6.48 -18.03
CA LEU A 193 -14.98 -7.59 -17.09
C LEU A 193 -16.08 -8.56 -17.54
N LYS A 194 -17.24 -8.06 -17.98
CA LYS A 194 -18.32 -8.90 -18.50
C LYS A 194 -17.87 -9.75 -19.70
N LYS A 195 -17.09 -9.17 -20.62
CA LYS A 195 -16.51 -9.88 -21.76
C LYS A 195 -15.51 -10.95 -21.31
N ASP A 196 -14.66 -10.64 -20.34
CA ASP A 196 -13.66 -11.57 -19.81
C ASP A 196 -14.31 -12.73 -19.08
N PHE A 197 -15.38 -12.49 -18.32
CA PHE A 197 -16.18 -13.55 -17.68
C PHE A 197 -16.81 -14.51 -18.67
N SER A 198 -17.18 -14.07 -19.87
CA SER A 198 -17.73 -14.96 -20.91
C SER A 198 -16.70 -15.99 -21.42
N GLY A 199 -15.40 -15.72 -21.29
CA GLY A 199 -14.30 -16.62 -21.62
C GLY A 199 -13.94 -17.64 -20.51
N ILE A 200 -14.63 -17.58 -19.35
CA ILE A 200 -14.33 -18.42 -18.20
C ILE A 200 -15.39 -19.53 -18.06
N SER A 201 -14.98 -20.73 -17.63
CA SER A 201 -15.91 -21.86 -17.45
C SER A 201 -16.99 -21.54 -16.40
N LYS A 202 -18.23 -21.92 -16.66
CA LYS A 202 -19.36 -21.71 -15.73
C LYS A 202 -19.10 -22.31 -14.34
N LYS A 203 -18.42 -23.47 -14.26
CA LYS A 203 -18.04 -24.12 -12.98
C LYS A 203 -17.12 -23.22 -12.14
N PHE A 204 -16.16 -22.55 -12.78
CA PHE A 204 -15.25 -21.64 -12.08
C PHE A 204 -15.95 -20.35 -11.61
N ILE A 205 -16.86 -19.81 -12.43
CA ILE A 205 -17.69 -18.66 -12.05
C ILE A 205 -18.56 -19.02 -10.83
N LEU A 206 -19.21 -20.21 -10.84
CA LEU A 206 -19.99 -20.67 -9.69
C LEU A 206 -19.13 -20.79 -8.42
N PHE A 207 -17.93 -21.36 -8.52
CA PHE A 207 -16.97 -21.40 -7.42
C PHE A 207 -16.67 -19.99 -6.88
N CYS A 208 -16.44 -19.04 -7.76
CA CYS A 208 -16.18 -17.65 -7.40
C CYS A 208 -17.38 -16.98 -6.70
N ILE A 209 -18.61 -17.25 -7.16
CA ILE A 209 -19.84 -16.75 -6.52
C ILE A 209 -19.99 -17.37 -5.11
N CYS A 210 -19.78 -18.67 -4.97
CA CYS A 210 -19.82 -19.32 -3.66
C CYS A 210 -18.77 -18.72 -2.71
N LEU A 211 -17.54 -18.49 -3.19
CA LEU A 211 -16.45 -17.93 -2.40
C LEU A 211 -16.79 -16.52 -1.88
N ILE A 212 -17.26 -15.62 -2.76
CA ILE A 212 -17.61 -14.27 -2.34
C ILE A 212 -18.83 -14.28 -1.40
N SER A 213 -19.80 -15.14 -1.64
CA SER A 213 -20.96 -15.29 -0.75
C SER A 213 -20.55 -15.69 0.65
N ILE A 214 -19.64 -16.67 0.79
CA ILE A 214 -19.11 -17.09 2.10
C ILE A 214 -18.39 -15.92 2.78
N ILE A 215 -17.55 -15.18 2.03
CA ILE A 215 -16.80 -14.05 2.59
C ILE A 215 -17.74 -12.92 3.03
N VAL A 216 -18.78 -12.60 2.27
CA VAL A 216 -19.65 -11.44 2.54
C VAL A 216 -20.79 -11.75 3.52
N THR A 217 -21.15 -13.01 3.73
CA THR A 217 -22.24 -13.42 4.64
C THR A 217 -22.14 -12.83 6.04
N PRO A 218 -20.98 -12.84 6.75
CA PRO A 218 -20.88 -12.23 8.08
C PRO A 218 -21.19 -10.73 8.07
N LEU A 219 -20.79 -10.03 7.01
CA LEU A 219 -21.08 -8.61 6.84
C LEU A 219 -22.56 -8.34 6.65
N LEU A 220 -23.22 -9.10 5.74
CA LEU A 220 -24.65 -8.97 5.51
C LEU A 220 -25.44 -9.26 6.79
N TRP A 221 -25.05 -10.28 7.55
CA TRP A 221 -25.66 -10.58 8.85
C TRP A 221 -25.54 -9.42 9.83
N ALA A 222 -24.36 -8.82 9.93
CA ALA A 222 -24.14 -7.70 10.84
C ALA A 222 -24.94 -6.45 10.43
N VAL A 223 -24.97 -6.13 9.13
CA VAL A 223 -25.77 -5.01 8.58
C VAL A 223 -27.28 -5.25 8.83
N PHE A 224 -27.76 -6.49 8.67
CA PHE A 224 -29.14 -6.82 8.95
C PHE A 224 -29.51 -6.63 10.43
N LYS A 225 -28.60 -6.95 11.34
CA LYS A 225 -28.79 -6.75 12.78
C LYS A 225 -28.62 -5.30 13.21
N ASN A 226 -27.70 -4.59 12.58
CA ASN A 226 -27.40 -3.19 12.89
C ASN A 226 -27.11 -2.39 11.61
N PRO A 227 -28.11 -1.70 11.04
CA PRO A 227 -27.94 -0.91 9.82
C PRO A 227 -26.90 0.20 9.89
N SER A 228 -26.52 0.67 11.10
CA SER A 228 -25.48 1.70 11.26
C SER A 228 -24.11 1.23 10.75
N VAL A 229 -23.84 -0.08 10.76
CA VAL A 229 -22.61 -0.68 10.20
C VAL A 229 -22.48 -0.36 8.73
N LEU A 230 -23.57 -0.34 7.96
CA LEU A 230 -23.53 0.03 6.55
C LEU A 230 -23.06 1.49 6.37
N PHE A 231 -23.57 2.39 7.23
CA PHE A 231 -23.17 3.78 7.19
C PHE A 231 -21.67 3.98 7.49
N GLU A 232 -21.17 3.30 8.53
CA GLU A 232 -19.74 3.32 8.85
C GLU A 232 -18.88 2.74 7.72
N LEU A 233 -19.35 1.70 7.01
CA LEU A 233 -18.64 1.12 5.87
C LEU A 233 -18.58 2.06 4.65
N THR A 234 -19.52 3.01 4.52
CA THR A 234 -19.40 4.03 3.47
C THR A 234 -18.21 4.95 3.70
N GLY A 235 -17.71 5.06 4.93
CA GLY A 235 -16.59 5.94 5.28
C GLY A 235 -16.95 7.43 5.23
N PHE A 236 -18.23 7.78 5.11
CA PHE A 236 -18.65 9.17 5.18
C PHE A 236 -18.59 9.69 6.62
N PRO A 237 -18.14 10.92 6.83
CA PRO A 237 -18.24 11.57 8.13
C PRO A 237 -19.70 11.79 8.50
N ASN A 238 -20.02 11.70 9.79
CA ASN A 238 -21.39 11.86 10.30
C ASN A 238 -22.01 13.23 9.95
N THR A 239 -21.18 14.24 9.72
CA THR A 239 -21.58 15.57 9.29
C THR A 239 -20.74 15.99 8.08
N LEU A 240 -21.38 16.20 6.94
CA LEU A 240 -20.74 16.76 5.75
C LEU A 240 -20.59 18.26 5.92
N ASN A 241 -19.40 18.73 6.24
CA ASN A 241 -19.06 20.14 6.25
C ASN A 241 -18.21 20.46 4.99
N ILE A 242 -18.78 21.24 4.09
CA ILE A 242 -18.13 21.61 2.81
C ILE A 242 -16.81 22.36 3.07
N GLN A 243 -16.76 23.22 4.08
CA GLN A 243 -15.54 23.95 4.44
C GLN A 243 -14.42 22.98 4.89
N HIS A 244 -14.77 21.93 5.65
CA HIS A 244 -13.83 20.90 6.08
C HIS A 244 -13.32 20.07 4.88
N LEU A 245 -14.20 19.72 3.94
CA LEU A 245 -13.83 19.02 2.73
C LEU A 245 -12.86 19.83 1.85
N LEU A 246 -13.14 21.11 1.65
CA LEU A 246 -12.26 22.01 0.90
C LEU A 246 -10.90 22.18 1.60
N SER A 247 -10.90 22.31 2.92
CA SER A 247 -9.68 22.36 3.72
C SER A 247 -8.85 21.08 3.57
N ASN A 248 -9.47 19.91 3.65
CA ASN A 248 -8.79 18.63 3.45
C ASN A 248 -8.21 18.51 2.04
N LEU A 249 -9.00 18.85 1.00
CA LEU A 249 -8.53 18.82 -0.38
C LEU A 249 -7.29 19.70 -0.60
N TYR A 250 -7.26 20.88 0.01
CA TYR A 250 -6.11 21.79 -0.03
C TYR A 250 -4.92 21.27 0.77
N ASN A 251 -5.17 20.67 1.94
CA ASN A 251 -4.12 20.22 2.85
C ASN A 251 -3.43 18.94 2.38
N ILE A 252 -4.10 18.04 1.63
CA ILE A 252 -3.52 16.78 1.16
C ILE A 252 -2.22 16.99 0.36
N PRO A 253 -2.21 17.79 -0.74
CA PRO A 253 -0.97 18.03 -1.48
C PRO A 253 0.09 18.76 -0.64
N ILE A 254 -0.32 19.68 0.22
CA ILE A 254 0.61 20.38 1.11
C ILE A 254 1.27 19.40 2.07
N GLN A 255 0.50 18.50 2.66
CA GLN A 255 1.00 17.48 3.59
C GLN A 255 1.98 16.50 2.92
N ILE A 256 1.72 16.15 1.68
CA ILE A 256 2.56 15.22 0.94
C ILE A 256 3.88 15.87 0.52
N PHE A 257 3.86 17.11 -0.01
CA PHE A 257 4.97 17.70 -0.74
C PHE A 257 5.67 18.86 -0.02
N ILE A 258 4.99 19.60 0.85
CA ILE A 258 5.51 20.86 1.38
C ILE A 258 5.68 20.82 2.88
N ARG A 259 4.60 20.55 3.62
CA ARG A 259 4.58 20.62 5.07
C ARG A 259 3.44 19.79 5.63
N ALA A 260 3.76 18.75 6.37
CA ALA A 260 2.73 17.98 7.08
C ALA A 260 2.12 18.77 8.23
N THR A 261 0.85 18.49 8.53
CA THR A 261 0.25 18.93 9.80
C THR A 261 0.95 18.23 10.94
N PRO A 262 1.23 18.91 12.06
CA PRO A 262 1.87 18.30 13.22
C PRO A 262 1.05 17.10 13.69
N ASN A 263 1.57 15.92 13.49
CA ASN A 263 1.00 14.67 13.97
C ASN A 263 2.12 13.79 14.48
N SER A 264 2.29 13.76 15.78
CA SER A 264 3.35 13.01 16.45
C SER A 264 3.26 11.48 16.24
N ILE A 265 2.14 10.97 15.73
CA ILE A 265 1.97 9.55 15.41
C ILE A 265 2.71 9.19 14.09
N SER A 266 2.76 10.12 13.14
CA SER A 266 3.26 9.84 11.78
C SER A 266 4.39 10.76 11.31
N ASN A 267 4.58 11.91 11.95
CA ASN A 267 5.49 12.94 11.44
C ASN A 267 6.44 13.43 12.52
N ILE A 268 7.58 13.95 12.09
CA ILE A 268 8.53 14.71 12.93
C ILE A 268 8.25 16.19 12.67
N GLY A 269 7.55 16.84 13.59
CA GLY A 269 7.19 18.25 13.42
C GLY A 269 6.39 18.50 12.15
N ASN A 270 6.86 19.41 11.31
CA ASN A 270 6.20 19.83 10.07
C ASN A 270 6.83 19.22 8.80
N LEU A 271 7.66 18.17 8.90
CA LEU A 271 8.29 17.57 7.72
C LEU A 271 7.23 16.95 6.79
N PRO A 272 7.34 17.17 5.46
CA PRO A 272 6.42 16.56 4.49
C PRO A 272 6.58 15.03 4.48
N LEU A 273 5.56 14.34 3.95
CA LEU A 273 5.59 12.88 3.85
C LEU A 273 6.61 12.37 2.81
N LEU A 274 6.87 13.16 1.76
CA LEU A 274 7.89 12.87 0.75
C LEU A 274 9.13 13.73 0.96
N ASP A 275 10.29 13.13 0.72
CA ASP A 275 11.55 13.84 0.57
C ASP A 275 11.65 14.57 -0.78
N VAL A 276 12.65 15.44 -0.92
CA VAL A 276 12.85 16.26 -2.13
C VAL A 276 13.11 15.41 -3.38
N PHE A 277 13.91 14.34 -3.27
CA PHE A 277 14.19 13.46 -4.41
C PHE A 277 12.93 12.74 -4.87
N THR A 278 12.21 12.13 -3.95
CA THR A 278 10.97 11.40 -4.26
C THR A 278 9.90 12.35 -4.81
N THR A 279 9.82 13.58 -4.31
CA THR A 279 8.93 14.63 -4.84
C THR A 279 9.31 15.01 -6.29
N ALA A 280 10.59 15.22 -6.58
CA ALA A 280 11.06 15.50 -7.93
C ALA A 280 10.74 14.33 -8.88
N MET A 281 11.00 13.10 -8.45
CA MET A 281 10.68 11.90 -9.24
C MET A 281 9.18 11.73 -9.44
N PHE A 282 8.36 12.09 -8.46
CA PHE A 282 6.91 12.10 -8.62
C PHE A 282 6.47 13.08 -9.72
N VAL A 283 6.97 14.31 -9.73
CA VAL A 283 6.62 15.30 -10.76
C VAL A 283 7.05 14.84 -12.15
N ILE A 284 8.29 14.34 -12.29
CA ILE A 284 8.78 13.78 -13.56
C ILE A 284 7.94 12.58 -13.97
N GLY A 285 7.55 11.74 -13.02
CA GLY A 285 6.71 10.56 -13.27
C GLY A 285 5.29 10.89 -13.71
N VAL A 286 4.69 11.95 -13.14
CA VAL A 286 3.41 12.49 -13.63
C VAL A 286 3.56 12.91 -15.07
N TYR A 287 4.61 13.68 -15.41
CA TYR A 287 4.90 14.12 -16.77
C TYR A 287 5.06 12.92 -17.74
N ALA A 288 5.91 11.95 -17.40
CA ALA A 288 6.15 10.76 -18.20
C ALA A 288 4.85 9.92 -18.41
N THR A 289 4.06 9.79 -17.36
CA THR A 289 2.80 9.05 -17.41
C THR A 289 1.73 9.81 -18.23
N MET A 290 1.75 11.14 -18.23
CA MET A 290 0.90 11.99 -19.09
C MET A 290 1.25 11.83 -20.56
N GLN A 291 2.54 11.74 -20.91
CA GLN A 291 2.95 11.44 -22.28
C GLN A 291 2.42 10.07 -22.73
N ALA A 292 2.44 9.10 -21.83
CA ALA A 292 1.96 7.74 -22.07
C ALA A 292 0.46 7.53 -21.76
N ARG A 293 -0.38 8.60 -21.75
CA ARG A 293 -1.80 8.58 -21.29
C ARG A 293 -2.71 7.60 -22.02
N LYS A 294 -2.32 7.14 -23.21
CA LYS A 294 -3.09 6.12 -23.96
C LYS A 294 -2.94 4.72 -23.37
N LEU A 295 -1.86 4.46 -22.64
CA LEU A 295 -1.60 3.16 -22.01
C LEU A 295 -2.54 2.93 -20.83
N ASP A 296 -3.02 1.71 -20.69
CA ASP A 296 -3.93 1.33 -19.60
C ASP A 296 -3.28 1.47 -18.22
N ARG A 297 -1.97 1.20 -18.09
CA ARG A 297 -1.22 1.44 -16.85
C ARG A 297 -1.29 2.90 -16.38
N SER A 298 -1.15 3.85 -17.33
CA SER A 298 -1.23 5.28 -17.04
C SER A 298 -2.62 5.68 -16.56
N LYS A 299 -3.67 5.21 -17.26
CA LYS A 299 -5.07 5.46 -16.87
C LYS A 299 -5.38 4.90 -15.48
N LEU A 300 -4.89 3.69 -15.18
CA LEU A 300 -5.07 3.06 -13.88
C LEU A 300 -4.39 3.85 -12.77
N THR A 301 -3.12 4.27 -12.97
CA THR A 301 -2.36 5.02 -11.96
C THR A 301 -3.00 6.38 -11.68
N PHE A 302 -3.43 7.13 -12.72
CA PHE A 302 -4.16 8.38 -12.54
C PHE A 302 -5.52 8.16 -11.86
N GLY A 303 -6.25 7.12 -12.25
CA GLY A 303 -7.52 6.78 -11.62
C GLY A 303 -7.37 6.48 -10.13
N LEU A 304 -6.34 5.72 -9.74
CA LEU A 304 -6.04 5.45 -8.33
C LEU A 304 -5.63 6.70 -7.56
N LEU A 305 -4.84 7.60 -8.17
CA LEU A 305 -4.47 8.87 -7.56
C LEU A 305 -5.73 9.72 -7.31
N PHE A 306 -6.60 9.84 -8.32
CA PHE A 306 -7.84 10.60 -8.20
C PHE A 306 -8.78 10.05 -7.12
N ILE A 307 -8.97 8.72 -7.10
CA ILE A 307 -9.79 8.05 -6.07
C ILE A 307 -9.15 8.22 -4.69
N GLY A 308 -7.81 8.12 -4.61
CA GLY A 308 -7.07 8.35 -3.38
C GLY A 308 -7.26 9.75 -2.82
N ILE A 309 -7.21 10.79 -3.67
CA ILE A 309 -7.48 12.18 -3.28
C ILE A 309 -8.92 12.34 -2.79
N LEU A 310 -9.90 11.88 -3.58
CA LEU A 310 -11.32 11.94 -3.21
C LEU A 310 -11.58 11.29 -1.86
N PHE A 311 -11.08 10.07 -1.68
CA PHE A 311 -11.27 9.33 -0.44
C PHE A 311 -10.57 10.02 0.74
N SER A 312 -9.32 10.45 0.58
CA SER A 312 -8.58 11.16 1.64
C SER A 312 -9.21 12.50 1.99
N THR A 313 -9.95 13.12 1.07
CA THR A 313 -10.73 14.33 1.32
C THR A 313 -11.95 14.04 2.20
N LEU A 314 -12.60 12.90 2.00
CA LEU A 314 -13.79 12.48 2.75
C LEU A 314 -13.44 11.92 4.12
N VAL A 315 -12.37 11.15 4.21
CA VAL A 315 -11.92 10.47 5.42
C VAL A 315 -10.68 11.18 5.96
N ASP A 316 -10.82 11.80 7.11
CA ASP A 316 -9.70 12.46 7.78
C ASP A 316 -8.74 11.40 8.34
N SER A 317 -7.74 11.04 7.54
CA SER A 317 -6.69 10.08 7.92
C SER A 317 -5.32 10.75 7.81
N PRO A 318 -4.64 10.99 8.92
CA PRO A 318 -3.35 11.69 8.92
C PRO A 318 -2.23 10.91 8.18
N LEU A 319 -2.40 9.60 8.01
CA LEU A 319 -1.43 8.73 7.33
C LEU A 319 -1.64 8.64 5.83
N LEU A 320 -2.75 9.16 5.28
CA LEU A 320 -3.10 9.11 3.86
C LEU A 320 -2.79 7.76 3.18
N PRO A 321 -3.22 6.61 3.73
CA PRO A 321 -2.77 5.28 3.29
C PRO A 321 -3.21 4.93 1.86
N MET A 322 -4.23 5.60 1.34
CA MET A 322 -4.68 5.40 -0.04
C MET A 322 -3.82 6.13 -1.06
N MET A 323 -3.07 7.15 -0.63
CA MET A 323 -2.25 7.96 -1.53
C MET A 323 -0.86 7.36 -1.76
N ILE A 324 -0.35 6.55 -0.82
CA ILE A 324 1.04 6.12 -0.87
C ILE A 324 1.36 5.28 -2.11
N VAL A 325 0.48 4.34 -2.48
CA VAL A 325 0.70 3.45 -3.64
C VAL A 325 0.74 4.24 -4.95
N PRO A 326 -0.27 5.05 -5.34
CA PRO A 326 -0.22 5.80 -6.59
C PRO A 326 0.92 6.81 -6.61
N VAL A 327 1.23 7.48 -5.50
CA VAL A 327 2.34 8.43 -5.42
C VAL A 327 3.68 7.74 -5.70
N TYR A 328 3.96 6.60 -5.10
CA TYR A 328 5.20 5.87 -5.36
C TYR A 328 5.23 5.22 -6.75
N LEU A 329 4.10 4.85 -7.34
CA LEU A 329 4.07 4.40 -8.74
C LEU A 329 4.49 5.52 -9.69
N PHE A 330 4.05 6.77 -9.45
CA PHE A 330 4.53 7.93 -10.21
C PHE A 330 6.02 8.18 -9.96
N ALA A 331 6.49 8.14 -8.71
CA ALA A 331 7.90 8.33 -8.40
C ALA A 331 8.80 7.30 -9.12
N VAL A 332 8.41 6.03 -9.12
CA VAL A 332 9.12 4.96 -9.87
C VAL A 332 9.06 5.21 -11.38
N SER A 333 7.92 5.70 -11.91
CA SER A 333 7.82 6.08 -13.32
C SER A 333 8.79 7.22 -13.67
N GLY A 334 8.99 8.17 -12.75
CA GLY A 334 9.95 9.27 -12.93
C GLY A 334 11.39 8.80 -12.96
N VAL A 335 11.77 7.93 -12.05
CA VAL A 335 13.12 7.31 -12.03
C VAL A 335 13.35 6.52 -13.32
N SER A 336 12.35 5.74 -13.77
CA SER A 336 12.45 4.99 -15.03
C SER A 336 12.63 5.93 -16.22
N PHE A 337 11.81 6.98 -16.30
CA PHE A 337 11.86 7.95 -17.37
C PHE A 337 13.23 8.65 -17.46
N MET A 338 13.78 9.08 -16.33
CA MET A 338 15.10 9.70 -16.30
C MET A 338 16.20 8.76 -16.82
N LEU A 339 16.18 7.49 -16.44
CA LEU A 339 17.14 6.51 -16.94
C LEU A 339 16.95 6.22 -18.44
N ASP A 340 15.71 6.10 -18.89
CA ASP A 340 15.39 5.85 -20.30
C ASP A 340 15.84 7.03 -21.18
N GLU A 341 15.60 8.27 -20.77
CA GLU A 341 16.07 9.46 -21.47
C GLU A 341 17.61 9.52 -21.53
N TRP A 342 18.28 9.24 -20.42
CA TRP A 342 19.74 9.17 -20.42
C TRP A 342 20.27 8.08 -21.38
N PHE A 343 19.63 6.92 -21.41
CA PHE A 343 20.01 5.82 -22.28
C PHE A 343 19.73 6.15 -23.76
N ASN A 344 18.73 6.95 -24.05
CA ASN A 344 18.42 7.44 -25.39
C ASN A 344 19.47 8.44 -25.89
N VAL A 345 20.00 9.29 -25.01
CA VAL A 345 21.09 10.23 -25.35
C VAL A 345 22.41 9.47 -25.61
N PHE A 346 22.68 8.40 -24.87
CA PHE A 346 23.92 7.61 -24.99
C PHE A 346 23.66 6.15 -25.35
N PRO A 347 23.05 5.83 -26.52
CA PRO A 347 22.54 4.51 -26.82
C PRO A 347 23.61 3.43 -26.92
N ARG A 348 24.81 3.81 -27.37
CA ARG A 348 25.95 2.88 -27.63
C ARG A 348 27.05 2.93 -26.58
N ASN A 349 26.96 3.81 -25.59
CA ASN A 349 28.00 3.98 -24.57
C ASN A 349 27.66 3.21 -23.27
N PRO A 350 28.29 2.05 -23.01
CA PRO A 350 28.04 1.24 -21.84
C PRO A 350 28.51 1.92 -20.55
N LEU A 351 29.56 2.76 -20.61
CA LEU A 351 30.04 3.51 -19.45
C LEU A 351 29.03 4.57 -19.03
N ALA A 352 28.48 5.34 -19.97
CA ALA A 352 27.46 6.34 -19.68
C ALA A 352 26.21 5.71 -19.06
N LYS A 353 25.78 4.54 -19.55
CA LYS A 353 24.68 3.77 -18.97
C LYS A 353 25.00 3.27 -17.56
N GLY A 354 26.22 2.82 -17.33
CA GLY A 354 26.71 2.41 -16.01
C GLY A 354 26.71 3.56 -15.03
N ILE A 355 27.24 4.73 -15.40
CA ILE A 355 27.28 5.95 -14.58
C ILE A 355 25.88 6.37 -14.17
N ALA A 356 24.94 6.48 -15.12
CA ALA A 356 23.56 6.86 -14.80
C ALA A 356 22.90 5.90 -13.81
N THR A 357 23.03 4.60 -14.05
CA THR A 357 22.47 3.57 -13.16
C THR A 357 23.08 3.67 -11.76
N THR A 358 24.41 3.88 -11.67
CA THR A 358 25.11 4.01 -10.37
C THR A 358 24.68 5.27 -9.63
N LEU A 359 24.61 6.42 -10.31
CA LEU A 359 24.15 7.68 -9.71
C LEU A 359 22.73 7.58 -9.15
N ILE A 360 21.80 7.06 -9.93
CA ILE A 360 20.41 6.86 -9.45
C ILE A 360 20.37 5.85 -8.30
N SER A 361 21.17 4.78 -8.34
CA SER A 361 21.23 3.83 -7.23
C SER A 361 21.76 4.47 -5.96
N ILE A 362 22.79 5.30 -6.04
CA ILE A 362 23.33 6.06 -4.90
C ILE A 362 22.26 7.00 -4.34
N LEU A 363 21.54 7.73 -5.20
CA LEU A 363 20.47 8.63 -4.76
C LEU A 363 19.35 7.87 -4.03
N VAL A 364 18.89 6.76 -4.59
CA VAL A 364 17.85 5.92 -3.95
C VAL A 364 18.34 5.36 -2.61
N LEU A 365 19.59 4.91 -2.53
CA LEU A 365 20.18 4.42 -1.27
C LEU A 365 20.32 5.54 -0.23
N SER A 366 20.70 6.75 -0.64
CA SER A 366 20.80 7.91 0.25
C SER A 366 19.43 8.31 0.80
N VAL A 367 18.39 8.29 -0.04
CA VAL A 367 16.99 8.52 0.36
C VAL A 367 16.52 7.42 1.32
N ALA A 368 16.82 6.16 1.01
CA ALA A 368 16.50 5.03 1.89
C ALA A 368 17.16 5.18 3.27
N TYR A 369 18.44 5.56 3.30
CA TYR A 369 19.16 5.84 4.56
C TYR A 369 18.52 6.99 5.34
N TYR A 370 18.18 8.10 4.66
CA TYR A 370 17.50 9.24 5.27
C TYR A 370 16.18 8.83 5.94
N HIS A 371 15.31 8.11 5.21
CA HIS A 371 14.02 7.69 5.75
C HIS A 371 14.14 6.67 6.89
N ILE A 372 15.05 5.71 6.78
CA ILE A 372 15.32 4.72 7.83
C ILE A 372 15.83 5.43 9.10
N THR A 373 16.79 6.36 8.97
CA THR A 373 17.31 7.14 10.08
C THR A 373 16.22 8.03 10.70
N SER A 374 15.43 8.69 9.86
CA SER A 374 14.30 9.51 10.29
C SER A 374 13.30 8.68 11.11
N TYR A 375 12.91 7.50 10.63
CA TYR A 375 11.93 6.65 11.29
C TYR A 375 12.45 5.97 12.55
N PHE A 376 13.67 5.40 12.53
CA PHE A 376 14.18 4.59 13.64
C PHE A 376 14.94 5.40 14.70
N ILE A 377 15.45 6.57 14.37
CA ILE A 377 16.26 7.38 15.29
C ILE A 377 15.56 8.70 15.61
N ALA A 378 15.22 9.51 14.61
CA ALA A 378 14.73 10.86 14.85
C ALA A 378 13.30 10.86 15.42
N TRP A 379 12.37 10.11 14.81
CA TRP A 379 10.97 10.08 15.22
C TRP A 379 10.75 9.57 16.66
N PRO A 380 11.29 8.42 17.11
CA PRO A 380 11.05 7.94 18.48
C PRO A 380 11.72 8.80 19.55
N ASN A 381 12.73 9.59 19.18
CA ASN A 381 13.40 10.50 20.10
C ASN A 381 12.78 11.89 20.19
N ASN A 382 11.82 12.22 19.32
CA ASN A 382 11.08 13.48 19.39
C ASN A 382 10.20 13.53 20.66
N THR A 383 10.16 14.68 21.31
CA THR A 383 9.37 14.93 22.54
C THR A 383 7.88 14.70 22.31
N ASP A 384 7.34 15.18 21.18
CA ASP A 384 5.93 15.05 20.84
C ASP A 384 5.54 13.59 20.58
N THR A 385 6.45 12.80 19.99
CA THR A 385 6.24 11.37 19.80
C THR A 385 6.22 10.64 21.14
N LYS A 386 7.17 10.91 22.02
CA LYS A 386 7.22 10.30 23.38
C LYS A 386 5.97 10.59 24.17
N SER A 387 5.44 11.82 24.11
CA SER A 387 4.20 12.20 24.81
C SER A 387 2.98 11.47 24.24
N SER A 388 2.93 11.25 22.93
CA SER A 388 1.80 10.58 22.25
C SER A 388 1.79 9.06 22.42
N PHE A 389 2.95 8.45 22.68
CA PHE A 389 3.12 7.02 22.93
C PHE A 389 3.41 6.77 24.43
N SER A 390 2.47 7.16 25.27
CA SER A 390 2.59 7.07 26.73
C SER A 390 1.60 6.08 27.38
N GLU A 391 0.73 5.45 26.59
CA GLU A 391 -0.30 4.56 27.09
C GLU A 391 0.24 3.14 27.36
N ARG A 392 -0.13 2.56 28.49
CA ARG A 392 0.13 1.16 28.83
C ARG A 392 -1.01 0.27 28.35
N ILE A 393 -0.67 -0.89 27.77
CA ILE A 393 -1.63 -1.94 27.38
C ILE A 393 -1.68 -3.01 28.46
#